data_7a539e53375edc8a4ebee1918c61f4a5
#
_entry.id   7a539e53375edc8a4ebee1918c61f4a5
#
_cell.length_a   1.000
_cell.length_b   1.000
_cell.length_c   1.000
_cell.angle_alpha   90.00
_cell.angle_beta   90.00
_cell.angle_gamma   90.00
#
_symmetry.space_group_name_H-M   'P 1'
#
loop_
_entity.id
_entity.type
_entity.pdbx_description
1 polymer ?
#
loop_
_entity_poly.entity_id
_entity_poly.type
_entity_poly.pdbx_seq_one_letter_code
_entity_poly.pdbx_strand_id
1 'polypeptide(L)'
;MSIEINGINKYFGRTKVLNDISLDIASGEMVALLGPSGSGKTTLLRIIAGLESQSGGKLGFHGTDVSHMHARDRRVGFVFQHYALFRHMTVFDNVAFGLRMKPRRERPSEAQIASKVHELLNMVQLDWLADRYPSQLSGGQRQRIALARALAVEPKVLLLDEPFGAL
;
A
#
# COMPACT_ATOMS: atom_id res chain seq x y z
N MET A 1 -14.16 -4.01 -0.52
CA MET A 1 -13.73 -4.95 -1.59
C MET A 1 -13.34 -6.23 -0.89
N SER A 2 -14.01 -7.37 -1.17
CA SER A 2 -13.58 -8.67 -0.63
C SER A 2 -12.28 -9.13 -1.27
N ILE A 3 -11.51 -9.94 -0.53
CA ILE A 3 -10.27 -10.56 -1.00
C ILE A 3 -10.39 -12.05 -0.74
N GLU A 4 -10.25 -12.86 -1.77
CA GLU A 4 -10.30 -14.31 -1.70
C GLU A 4 -8.89 -14.87 -2.02
N ILE A 5 -8.28 -15.52 -1.03
CA ILE A 5 -6.95 -16.15 -1.13
C ILE A 5 -7.16 -17.65 -1.08
N ASN A 6 -6.79 -18.35 -2.14
CA ASN A 6 -7.04 -19.79 -2.28
C ASN A 6 -5.74 -20.53 -2.59
N GLY A 7 -5.22 -21.27 -1.61
CA GLY A 7 -4.07 -22.15 -1.76
C GLY A 7 -2.78 -21.45 -2.22
N ILE A 8 -2.54 -20.21 -1.79
CA ILE A 8 -1.36 -19.45 -2.23
C ILE A 8 -0.08 -20.11 -1.72
N ASN A 9 0.79 -20.42 -2.68
CA ASN A 9 2.13 -20.92 -2.46
C ASN A 9 3.16 -19.94 -3.01
N LYS A 10 4.29 -19.78 -2.32
CA LYS A 10 5.42 -18.96 -2.80
C LYS A 10 6.74 -19.61 -2.48
N TYR A 11 7.59 -19.68 -3.51
CA TYR A 11 8.96 -20.12 -3.41
C TYR A 11 9.92 -18.99 -3.85
N PHE A 12 11.04 -18.85 -3.16
CA PHE A 12 12.22 -18.11 -3.62
C PHE A 12 13.36 -19.11 -3.81
N GLY A 13 13.66 -19.41 -5.05
CA GLY A 13 14.55 -20.54 -5.38
C GLY A 13 14.00 -21.85 -4.81
N ARG A 14 14.75 -22.48 -3.88
CA ARG A 14 14.32 -23.73 -3.22
C ARG A 14 13.58 -23.51 -1.90
N THR A 15 13.53 -22.27 -1.39
CA THR A 15 12.91 -21.95 -0.10
C THR A 15 11.43 -21.69 -0.27
N LYS A 16 10.59 -22.49 0.39
CA LYS A 16 9.15 -22.28 0.47
C LYS A 16 8.84 -21.26 1.56
N VAL A 17 8.25 -20.11 1.19
CA VAL A 17 7.94 -19.00 2.11
C VAL A 17 6.46 -18.97 2.45
N LEU A 18 5.58 -19.29 1.51
CA LEU A 18 4.15 -19.47 1.76
C LEU A 18 3.75 -20.89 1.36
N ASN A 19 2.97 -21.52 2.22
CA ASN A 19 2.55 -22.90 2.06
C ASN A 19 1.04 -23.01 2.22
N ASP A 20 0.34 -23.13 1.09
CA ASP A 20 -1.10 -23.40 1.01
C ASP A 20 -1.94 -22.41 1.85
N ILE A 21 -1.68 -21.11 1.68
CA ILE A 21 -2.38 -20.07 2.43
C ILE A 21 -3.75 -19.83 1.80
N SER A 22 -4.80 -20.02 2.61
CA SER A 22 -6.18 -19.71 2.23
C SER A 22 -6.82 -18.81 3.28
N LEU A 23 -7.48 -17.73 2.83
CA LEU A 23 -8.11 -16.73 3.68
C LEU A 23 -9.13 -15.95 2.87
N ASP A 24 -10.31 -15.75 3.43
CA ASP A 24 -11.35 -14.88 2.87
C ASP A 24 -11.51 -13.65 3.76
N ILE A 25 -11.45 -12.46 3.16
CA ILE A 25 -11.60 -11.18 3.84
C ILE A 25 -12.82 -10.48 3.25
N ALA A 26 -13.80 -10.21 4.09
CA ALA A 26 -15.03 -9.52 3.67
C ALA A 26 -14.78 -8.05 3.35
N SER A 27 -15.69 -7.45 2.57
CA SER A 27 -15.64 -6.01 2.29
C SER A 27 -15.80 -5.19 3.57
N GLY A 28 -14.88 -4.24 3.80
CA GLY A 28 -14.88 -3.38 4.98
C GLY A 28 -14.27 -4.01 6.23
N GLU A 29 -13.82 -5.25 6.14
CA GLU A 29 -13.16 -5.92 7.25
C GLU A 29 -11.72 -5.41 7.44
N MET A 30 -11.30 -5.33 8.71
CA MET A 30 -9.91 -5.08 9.10
C MET A 30 -9.29 -6.38 9.59
N VAL A 31 -8.22 -6.82 8.93
CA VAL A 31 -7.52 -8.07 9.27
C VAL A 31 -6.08 -7.78 9.67
N ALA A 32 -5.63 -8.35 10.78
CA ALA A 32 -4.24 -8.29 11.21
C ALA A 32 -3.54 -9.63 10.98
N LEU A 33 -2.41 -9.59 10.26
CA LEU A 33 -1.54 -10.75 10.09
C LEU A 33 -0.52 -10.79 11.23
N LEU A 34 -0.65 -11.78 12.11
CA LEU A 34 0.23 -11.97 13.25
C LEU A 34 1.20 -13.12 13.00
N GLY A 35 2.40 -13.02 13.55
CA GLY A 35 3.41 -14.06 13.46
C GLY A 35 4.84 -13.50 13.57
N PRO A 36 5.85 -14.37 13.77
CA PRO A 36 7.24 -13.96 13.92
C PRO A 36 7.80 -13.32 12.66
N SER A 37 8.93 -12.63 12.79
CA SER A 37 9.68 -12.15 11.61
C SER A 37 10.05 -13.32 10.71
N GLY A 38 9.96 -13.13 9.38
CA GLY A 38 10.22 -14.18 8.40
C GLY A 38 9.10 -15.18 8.17
N SER A 39 7.92 -15.04 8.80
CA SER A 39 6.78 -15.95 8.59
C SER A 39 6.03 -15.72 7.25
N GLY A 40 6.50 -14.82 6.38
CA GLY A 40 5.91 -14.60 5.07
C GLY A 40 4.85 -13.51 4.98
N LYS A 41 4.54 -12.77 6.06
CA LYS A 41 3.52 -11.69 6.08
C LYS A 41 3.75 -10.65 4.98
N THR A 42 4.93 -10.07 4.91
CA THR A 42 5.31 -9.10 3.87
C THR A 42 5.18 -9.70 2.47
N THR A 43 5.55 -10.98 2.30
CA THR A 43 5.43 -11.66 1.01
C THR A 43 3.96 -11.82 0.60
N LEU A 44 3.09 -12.20 1.53
CA LEU A 44 1.65 -12.29 1.26
C LEU A 44 1.06 -10.92 0.91
N LEU A 45 1.37 -9.88 1.68
CA LEU A 45 0.93 -8.51 1.38
C LEU A 45 1.40 -8.03 -0.01
N ARG A 46 2.65 -8.33 -0.38
CA ARG A 46 3.17 -8.00 -1.72
C ARG A 46 2.47 -8.76 -2.84
N ILE A 47 2.10 -10.03 -2.61
CA ILE A 47 1.31 -10.81 -3.58
C ILE A 47 -0.08 -10.19 -3.74
N ILE A 48 -0.76 -9.82 -2.65
CA ILE A 48 -2.06 -9.15 -2.71
C ILE A 48 -1.95 -7.82 -3.47
N ALA A 49 -0.89 -7.05 -3.25
CA ALA A 49 -0.62 -5.79 -3.95
C ALA A 49 -0.25 -5.97 -5.44
N GLY A 50 0.13 -7.17 -5.88
CA GLY A 50 0.66 -7.42 -7.23
C GLY A 50 2.11 -6.96 -7.41
N LEU A 51 2.83 -6.74 -6.31
CA LEU A 51 4.26 -6.41 -6.29
C LEU A 51 5.16 -7.65 -6.31
N GLU A 52 4.56 -8.81 -6.06
CA GLU A 52 5.20 -10.12 -6.10
C GLU A 52 4.21 -11.13 -6.71
N SER A 53 4.71 -12.13 -7.44
CA SER A 53 3.88 -13.19 -8.02
C SER A 53 3.88 -14.41 -7.12
N GLN A 54 2.71 -15.04 -6.94
CA GLN A 54 2.61 -16.35 -6.31
C GLN A 54 3.20 -17.44 -7.22
N SER A 55 3.66 -18.54 -6.61
CA SER A 55 4.11 -19.72 -7.34
C SER A 55 2.98 -20.71 -7.63
N GLY A 56 1.85 -20.60 -6.93
CA GLY A 56 0.64 -21.39 -7.10
C GLY A 56 -0.50 -20.82 -6.28
N GLY A 57 -1.71 -21.32 -6.52
CA GLY A 57 -2.92 -20.80 -5.91
C GLY A 57 -3.55 -19.66 -6.69
N LYS A 58 -4.66 -19.10 -6.17
CA LYS A 58 -5.43 -18.02 -6.81
C LYS A 58 -5.70 -16.90 -5.84
N LEU A 59 -5.71 -15.68 -6.37
CA LEU A 59 -6.11 -14.46 -5.66
C LEU A 59 -7.30 -13.83 -6.36
N GLY A 60 -8.38 -13.63 -5.63
CA GLY A 60 -9.60 -12.98 -6.11
C GLY A 60 -9.87 -11.65 -5.43
N PHE A 61 -10.46 -10.71 -6.17
CA PHE A 61 -11.07 -9.49 -5.65
C PHE A 61 -12.52 -9.42 -6.15
N HIS A 62 -13.48 -9.46 -5.22
CA HIS A 62 -14.91 -9.52 -5.56
C HIS A 62 -15.25 -10.61 -6.57
N GLY A 63 -14.74 -11.82 -6.35
CA GLY A 63 -14.96 -12.95 -7.25
C GLY A 63 -14.22 -12.88 -8.58
N THR A 64 -13.45 -11.80 -8.83
CA THR A 64 -12.63 -11.68 -10.05
C THR A 64 -11.22 -12.14 -9.78
N ASP A 65 -10.71 -13.10 -10.54
CA ASP A 65 -9.32 -13.57 -10.46
C ASP A 65 -8.36 -12.44 -10.86
N VAL A 66 -7.51 -12.02 -9.92
CA VAL A 66 -6.50 -10.97 -10.11
C VAL A 66 -5.07 -11.50 -10.02
N SER A 67 -4.89 -12.82 -10.02
CA SER A 67 -3.60 -13.49 -9.83
C SER A 67 -2.50 -12.95 -10.76
N HIS A 68 -2.86 -12.59 -12.00
CA HIS A 68 -1.95 -12.09 -13.02
C HIS A 68 -2.14 -10.60 -13.36
N MET A 69 -3.02 -9.90 -12.61
CA MET A 69 -3.26 -8.47 -12.81
C MET A 69 -2.07 -7.65 -12.31
N HIS A 70 -1.66 -6.65 -13.09
CA HIS A 70 -0.59 -5.73 -12.68
C HIS A 70 -0.98 -4.90 -11.44
N ALA A 71 0.00 -4.58 -10.61
CA ALA A 71 -0.21 -3.83 -9.37
C ALA A 71 -0.99 -2.52 -9.58
N ARG A 72 -0.69 -1.76 -10.64
CA ARG A 72 -1.37 -0.50 -10.98
C ARG A 72 -2.87 -0.64 -11.20
N ASP A 73 -3.32 -1.82 -11.65
CA ASP A 73 -4.72 -2.06 -12.02
C ASP A 73 -5.53 -2.62 -10.83
N ARG A 74 -4.86 -3.04 -9.74
CA ARG A 74 -5.49 -3.61 -8.54
C ARG A 74 -6.13 -2.59 -7.61
N ARG A 75 -5.83 -1.30 -7.77
CA ARG A 75 -6.31 -0.20 -6.91
C ARG A 75 -6.04 -0.43 -5.42
N VAL A 76 -4.85 -0.90 -5.11
CA VAL A 76 -4.37 -1.18 -3.76
C VAL A 76 -3.43 -0.06 -3.31
N GLY A 77 -3.64 0.48 -2.12
CA GLY A 77 -2.68 1.34 -1.42
C GLY A 77 -1.73 0.48 -0.59
N PHE A 78 -0.44 0.76 -0.64
CA PHE A 78 0.56 0.01 0.10
C PHE A 78 1.45 0.94 0.93
N VAL A 79 1.55 0.67 2.23
CA VAL A 79 2.51 1.33 3.13
C VAL A 79 3.59 0.31 3.48
N PHE A 80 4.81 0.59 3.03
CA PHE A 80 5.97 -0.27 3.26
C PHE A 80 6.52 -0.09 4.69
N GLN A 81 7.15 -1.13 5.23
CA GLN A 81 7.80 -1.15 6.54
C GLN A 81 8.77 0.04 6.76
N HIS A 82 9.52 0.43 5.73
CA HIS A 82 10.44 1.58 5.77
C HIS A 82 9.86 2.83 5.09
N TYR A 83 8.52 2.91 4.99
CA TYR A 83 7.72 4.01 4.43
C TYR A 83 7.97 4.33 2.96
N ALA A 84 9.14 4.04 2.40
CA ALA A 84 9.55 4.22 1.00
C ALA A 84 9.18 5.61 0.42
N LEU A 85 9.35 6.69 1.19
CA LEU A 85 9.15 8.05 0.71
C LEU A 85 10.25 8.43 -0.31
N PHE A 86 9.86 9.17 -1.34
CA PHE A 86 10.78 9.72 -2.33
C PHE A 86 11.62 10.83 -1.68
N ARG A 87 12.91 10.57 -1.45
CA ARG A 87 13.80 11.44 -0.67
C ARG A 87 14.05 12.80 -1.31
N HIS A 88 13.95 12.89 -2.62
CA HIS A 88 14.16 14.09 -3.44
C HIS A 88 12.89 14.93 -3.64
N MET A 89 11.77 14.50 -3.10
CA MET A 89 10.48 15.17 -3.16
C MET A 89 10.09 15.72 -1.80
N THR A 90 9.36 16.85 -1.78
CA THR A 90 8.74 17.37 -0.57
C THR A 90 7.67 16.40 -0.03
N VAL A 91 7.18 16.65 1.17
CA VAL A 91 6.02 15.95 1.73
C VAL A 91 4.80 16.11 0.81
N PHE A 92 4.53 17.34 0.38
CA PHE A 92 3.44 17.64 -0.57
C PHE A 92 3.58 16.79 -1.85
N ASP A 93 4.74 16.81 -2.48
CA ASP A 93 4.97 16.08 -3.73
C ASP A 93 4.91 14.57 -3.55
N ASN A 94 5.34 14.04 -2.40
CA ASN A 94 5.18 12.63 -2.07
C ASN A 94 3.69 12.22 -2.07
N VAL A 95 2.82 13.01 -1.44
CA VAL A 95 1.38 12.71 -1.38
C VAL A 95 0.72 12.95 -2.74
N ALA A 96 1.10 14.00 -3.46
CA ALA A 96 0.58 14.35 -4.78
C ALA A 96 0.98 13.34 -5.88
N PHE A 97 2.07 12.60 -5.67
CA PHE A 97 2.71 11.77 -6.71
C PHE A 97 1.74 10.84 -7.43
N GLY A 98 0.98 10.05 -6.67
CA GLY A 98 0.04 9.09 -7.26
C GLY A 98 -1.08 9.75 -8.06
N LEU A 99 -1.54 10.93 -7.64
CA LEU A 99 -2.56 11.70 -8.35
C LEU A 99 -2.02 12.24 -9.69
N ARG A 100 -0.77 12.74 -9.69
CA ARG A 100 -0.10 13.23 -10.91
C ARG A 100 0.25 12.12 -11.91
N MET A 101 0.42 10.88 -11.42
CA MET A 101 0.71 9.70 -12.25
C MET A 101 -0.54 9.11 -12.92
N LYS A 102 -1.75 9.55 -12.57
CA LYS A 102 -2.97 9.10 -13.26
C LYS A 102 -2.92 9.45 -14.76
N PRO A 103 -3.55 8.61 -15.61
CA PRO A 103 -3.70 8.93 -17.03
C PRO A 103 -4.29 10.32 -17.22
N ARG A 104 -3.88 11.04 -18.27
CA ARG A 104 -4.25 12.46 -18.50
C ARG A 104 -5.77 12.73 -18.43
N ARG A 105 -6.58 11.75 -18.81
CA ARG A 105 -8.06 11.85 -18.77
C ARG A 105 -8.65 11.75 -17.36
N GLU A 106 -7.93 11.13 -16.44
CA GLU A 106 -8.37 10.87 -15.05
C GLU A 106 -7.62 11.74 -14.03
N ARG A 107 -6.62 12.50 -14.49
CA ARG A 107 -5.78 13.32 -13.63
C ARG A 107 -6.55 14.56 -13.19
N PRO A 108 -6.70 14.79 -11.86
CA PRO A 108 -7.27 16.03 -11.36
C PRO A 108 -6.41 17.24 -11.76
N SER A 109 -7.00 18.42 -11.78
CA SER A 109 -6.24 19.68 -11.93
C SER A 109 -5.27 19.87 -10.76
N GLU A 110 -4.22 20.67 -10.94
CA GLU A 110 -3.25 20.96 -9.86
C GLU A 110 -3.94 21.60 -8.64
N ALA A 111 -4.97 22.41 -8.83
CA ALA A 111 -5.75 22.97 -7.74
C ALA A 111 -6.51 21.89 -6.93
N GLN A 112 -7.09 20.91 -7.63
CA GLN A 112 -7.77 19.77 -6.98
C GLN A 112 -6.75 18.86 -6.27
N ILE A 113 -5.58 18.63 -6.87
CA ILE A 113 -4.48 17.88 -6.25
C ILE A 113 -4.03 18.60 -4.97
N ALA A 114 -3.80 19.90 -5.03
CA ALA A 114 -3.39 20.68 -3.86
C ALA A 114 -4.43 20.59 -2.73
N SER A 115 -5.71 20.78 -3.04
CA SER A 115 -6.79 20.66 -2.07
C SER A 115 -6.81 19.27 -1.40
N LYS A 116 -6.69 18.20 -2.21
CA LYS A 116 -6.70 16.82 -1.69
C LYS A 116 -5.46 16.52 -0.85
N VAL A 117 -4.30 17.02 -1.23
CA VAL A 117 -3.06 16.84 -0.47
C VAL A 117 -3.17 17.51 0.89
N HIS A 118 -3.61 18.78 0.95
CA HIS A 118 -3.79 19.49 2.22
C HIS A 118 -4.86 18.84 3.10
N GLU A 119 -5.98 18.36 2.54
CA GLU A 119 -7.00 17.58 3.26
C GLU A 119 -6.36 16.36 3.97
N LEU A 120 -5.57 15.57 3.23
CA LEU A 120 -4.93 14.36 3.76
C LEU A 120 -3.83 14.68 4.78
N LEU A 121 -3.04 15.73 4.54
CA LEU A 121 -2.02 16.19 5.48
C LEU A 121 -2.64 16.71 6.78
N ASN A 122 -3.76 17.41 6.71
CA ASN A 122 -4.54 17.82 7.88
C ASN A 122 -5.11 16.62 8.64
N MET A 123 -5.65 15.62 7.94
CA MET A 123 -6.15 14.38 8.55
C MET A 123 -5.08 13.69 9.40
N VAL A 124 -3.82 13.68 8.96
CA VAL A 124 -2.69 13.11 9.71
C VAL A 124 -1.99 14.14 10.62
N GLN A 125 -2.51 15.38 10.72
CA GLN A 125 -2.00 16.49 11.55
C GLN A 125 -0.57 16.94 11.18
N LEU A 126 -0.22 16.93 9.90
CA LEU A 126 1.13 17.24 9.40
C LEU A 126 1.14 18.23 8.23
N ASP A 127 0.07 19.02 8.03
CA ASP A 127 -0.02 19.97 6.92
C ASP A 127 1.10 21.03 6.95
N TRP A 128 1.50 21.44 8.15
CA TRP A 128 2.61 22.38 8.37
C TRP A 128 3.98 21.86 7.91
N LEU A 129 4.08 20.59 7.52
CA LEU A 129 5.30 19.96 6.99
C LEU A 129 5.29 19.83 5.47
N ALA A 130 4.29 20.38 4.76
CA ALA A 130 4.09 20.18 3.33
C ALA A 130 5.35 20.45 2.49
N ASP A 131 6.12 21.48 2.83
CA ASP A 131 7.35 21.89 2.12
C ASP A 131 8.63 21.21 2.62
N ARG A 132 8.53 20.33 3.63
CA ARG A 132 9.70 19.62 4.18
C ARG A 132 10.03 18.37 3.34
N TYR A 133 11.29 17.96 3.43
CA TYR A 133 11.78 16.72 2.82
C TYR A 133 11.76 15.56 3.82
N PRO A 134 11.66 14.31 3.37
CA PRO A 134 11.66 13.13 4.25
C PRO A 134 12.83 13.04 5.24
N SER A 135 13.99 13.57 4.88
CA SER A 135 15.17 13.63 5.75
C SER A 135 14.98 14.51 6.99
N GLN A 136 14.03 15.43 6.96
CA GLN A 136 13.72 16.38 8.03
C GLN A 136 12.61 15.88 8.97
N LEU A 137 12.11 14.65 8.77
CA LEU A 137 10.98 14.08 9.48
C LEU A 137 11.41 13.02 10.49
N SER A 138 10.68 12.92 11.61
CA SER A 138 10.77 11.77 12.51
C SER A 138 10.23 10.48 11.86
N GLY A 139 10.51 9.32 12.47
CA GLY A 139 9.97 8.03 12.02
C GLY A 139 8.44 8.03 11.94
N GLY A 140 7.76 8.46 13.01
CA GLY A 140 6.30 8.55 13.06
C GLY A 140 5.70 9.56 12.08
N GLN A 141 6.41 10.69 11.80
CA GLN A 141 6.00 11.63 10.77
C GLN A 141 6.09 10.99 9.38
N ARG A 142 7.22 10.33 9.06
CA ARG A 142 7.36 9.60 7.77
C ARG A 142 6.27 8.54 7.59
N GLN A 143 5.93 7.81 8.64
CA GLN A 143 4.85 6.81 8.60
C GLN A 143 3.50 7.44 8.24
N ARG A 144 3.11 8.53 8.92
CA ARG A 144 1.85 9.23 8.66
C ARG A 144 1.81 9.84 7.25
N ILE A 145 2.92 10.36 6.74
CA ILE A 145 3.00 10.83 5.36
C ILE A 145 2.87 9.68 4.35
N ALA A 146 3.49 8.53 4.61
CA ALA A 146 3.34 7.35 3.75
C ALA A 146 1.88 6.84 3.72
N LEU A 147 1.17 6.94 4.85
CA LEU A 147 -0.26 6.64 4.92
C LEU A 147 -1.08 7.64 4.09
N ALA A 148 -0.84 8.95 4.25
CA ALA A 148 -1.50 9.99 3.46
C ALA A 148 -1.27 9.78 1.95
N ARG A 149 -0.03 9.45 1.54
CA ARG A 149 0.31 9.12 0.14
C ARG A 149 -0.47 7.91 -0.37
N ALA A 150 -0.58 6.85 0.43
CA ALA A 150 -1.32 5.65 0.03
C ALA A 150 -2.83 5.92 -0.11
N LEU A 151 -3.39 6.79 0.74
CA LEU A 151 -4.81 7.18 0.71
C LEU A 151 -5.13 8.15 -0.44
N ALA A 152 -4.15 8.93 -0.93
CA ALA A 152 -4.38 9.95 -1.96
C ALA A 152 -4.98 9.39 -3.26
N VAL A 153 -4.64 8.16 -3.62
CA VAL A 153 -5.15 7.50 -4.83
C VAL A 153 -6.51 6.82 -4.64
N GLU A 154 -7.12 6.98 -3.46
CA GLU A 154 -8.42 6.40 -3.08
C GLU A 154 -8.47 4.89 -3.32
N PRO A 155 -7.58 4.13 -2.65
CA PRO A 155 -7.48 2.69 -2.85
C PRO A 155 -8.74 1.98 -2.34
N LYS A 156 -9.10 0.86 -2.97
CA LYS A 156 -10.17 -0.03 -2.50
C LYS A 156 -9.72 -0.96 -1.38
N VAL A 157 -8.42 -1.21 -1.29
CA VAL A 157 -7.74 -1.98 -0.24
C VAL A 157 -6.52 -1.22 0.21
N LEU A 158 -6.30 -1.11 1.51
CA LEU A 158 -5.09 -0.56 2.11
C LEU A 158 -4.32 -1.68 2.79
N LEU A 159 -3.06 -1.86 2.39
CA LEU A 159 -2.14 -2.84 2.96
C LEU A 159 -1.05 -2.11 3.75
N LEU A 160 -0.84 -2.53 4.99
CA LEU A 160 0.15 -1.96 5.89
C LEU A 160 1.15 -3.05 6.28
N ASP A 161 2.42 -2.87 5.91
CA ASP A 161 3.50 -3.80 6.22
C ASP A 161 4.23 -3.32 7.49
N GLU A 162 4.03 -4.02 8.61
CA GLU A 162 4.57 -3.71 9.94
C GLU A 162 4.34 -2.25 10.38
N PRO A 163 3.08 -1.78 10.44
CA PRO A 163 2.78 -0.36 10.69
C PRO A 163 3.20 0.14 12.08
N PHE A 164 3.52 -0.75 13.02
CA PHE A 164 3.88 -0.42 14.40
C PHE A 164 5.35 -0.73 14.75
N GLY A 165 6.19 -1.05 13.76
CA GLY A 165 7.60 -1.40 13.96
C GLY A 165 8.50 -0.27 14.46
N ALA A 166 7.98 0.94 14.67
CA ALA A 166 8.70 2.11 15.16
C ALA A 166 8.27 2.56 16.57
N LEU A 167 7.51 1.72 17.29
CA LEU A 167 7.12 1.95 18.69
C LEU A 167 8.10 1.29 19.65
#